data_bf7408187ae5fdc5ff4883888accd7b3
#
_entry.id   bf7408187ae5fdc5ff4883888accd7b3
#
_cell.length_a   1.000
_cell.length_b   1.000
_cell.length_c   1.000
_cell.angle_alpha   90.00
_cell.angle_beta   90.00
_cell.angle_gamma   90.00
#
_symmetry.space_group_name_H-M   'P 1'
#
loop_
_entity.id
_entity.type
_entity.pdbx_description
1 polymer ?
#
loop_
_entity_poly.entity_id
_entity_poly.type
_entity_poly.pdbx_seq_one_letter_code
_entity_poly.pdbx_strand_id
1 'polypeptide(L)'
;MNHKAPSTAGKIAAVRAVHTMRPELAHLVRLASSRVDGAGGARTVKITVADYQKAAGFDLADAAEAVQALIRRQISAGGEGRSEINWLEKYELYDSGRASLVFSIQALPYLHALKIHFEEHPTSDTDGVRSLYARRLIEWFDLHAETRQEVTLEELRDLLDIPPSYSTAALRQRALDPPIAELAS
;
A
#
# COMPACT_ATOMS: atom_id res chain seq x y z
N MET A 1 10.40 22.73 -10.49
CA MET A 1 9.00 22.32 -10.79
C MET A 1 8.32 22.06 -9.47
N ASN A 2 7.32 22.87 -9.11
CA ASN A 2 6.56 22.68 -7.86
C ASN A 2 5.70 21.41 -8.01
N HIS A 3 6.11 20.33 -7.38
CA HIS A 3 5.26 19.17 -7.22
C HIS A 3 4.17 19.55 -6.21
N LYS A 4 3.02 19.94 -6.76
CA LYS A 4 1.81 20.20 -5.97
C LYS A 4 1.52 18.93 -5.14
N ALA A 5 1.30 19.11 -3.84
CA ALA A 5 0.85 18.01 -2.99
C ALA A 5 -0.34 17.28 -3.67
N PRO A 6 -0.39 15.95 -3.61
CA PRO A 6 -1.46 15.21 -4.23
C PRO A 6 -2.80 15.68 -3.64
N SER A 7 -3.81 15.75 -4.49
CA SER A 7 -5.17 16.04 -4.04
C SER A 7 -5.64 14.94 -3.08
N THR A 8 -6.67 15.20 -2.29
CA THR A 8 -7.29 14.18 -1.42
C THR A 8 -7.62 12.90 -2.21
N ALA A 9 -8.14 13.04 -3.44
CA ALA A 9 -8.38 11.92 -4.34
C ALA A 9 -7.10 11.14 -4.68
N GLY A 10 -5.97 11.83 -4.86
CA GLY A 10 -4.65 11.20 -5.08
C GLY A 10 -4.15 10.45 -3.85
N LYS A 11 -4.33 10.99 -2.64
CA LYS A 11 -4.01 10.30 -1.38
C LYS A 11 -4.80 9.00 -1.25
N ILE A 12 -6.12 9.07 -1.46
CA ILE A 12 -7.02 7.90 -1.41
C ILE A 12 -6.60 6.85 -2.46
N ALA A 13 -6.29 7.26 -3.69
CA ALA A 13 -5.85 6.33 -4.74
C ALA A 13 -4.54 5.62 -4.39
N ALA A 14 -3.57 6.35 -3.81
CA ALA A 14 -2.30 5.78 -3.38
C ALA A 14 -2.48 4.73 -2.28
N VAL A 15 -3.25 5.06 -1.26
CA VAL A 15 -3.52 4.16 -0.13
C VAL A 15 -4.30 2.93 -0.61
N ARG A 16 -5.35 3.11 -1.41
CA ARG A 16 -6.10 2.00 -2.01
C ARG A 16 -5.21 1.09 -2.86
N ALA A 17 -4.28 1.66 -3.63
CA ALA A 17 -3.33 0.87 -4.43
C ALA A 17 -2.44 -0.02 -3.55
N VAL A 18 -1.99 0.48 -2.39
CA VAL A 18 -1.17 -0.30 -1.44
C VAL A 18 -2.01 -1.39 -0.76
N HIS A 19 -3.25 -1.10 -0.41
CA HIS A 19 -4.15 -2.07 0.24
C HIS A 19 -4.46 -3.30 -0.63
N THR A 20 -4.45 -3.14 -1.95
CA THR A 20 -4.64 -4.26 -2.88
C THR A 20 -3.37 -5.07 -3.10
N MET A 21 -2.26 -4.69 -2.49
CA MET A 21 -0.99 -5.39 -2.59
C MET A 21 -0.90 -6.55 -1.60
N ARG A 22 -0.09 -7.55 -1.95
CA ARG A 22 0.35 -8.55 -0.97
C ARG A 22 1.19 -7.89 0.12
N PRO A 23 1.22 -8.40 1.35
CA PRO A 23 1.94 -7.79 2.47
C PRO A 23 3.39 -7.44 2.14
N GLU A 24 4.12 -8.34 1.49
CA GLU A 24 5.53 -8.14 1.11
C GLU A 24 5.71 -6.92 0.22
N LEU A 25 4.80 -6.75 -0.74
CA LEU A 25 4.82 -5.64 -1.68
C LEU A 25 4.40 -4.32 -1.02
N ALA A 26 3.38 -4.35 -0.17
CA ALA A 26 2.94 -3.19 0.59
C ALA A 26 4.06 -2.67 1.51
N HIS A 27 4.79 -3.57 2.19
CA HIS A 27 5.97 -3.21 2.99
C HIS A 27 7.09 -2.60 2.16
N LEU A 28 7.34 -3.10 0.95
CA LEU A 28 8.33 -2.52 0.06
C LEU A 28 7.97 -1.08 -0.31
N VAL A 29 6.71 -0.83 -0.68
CA VAL A 29 6.23 0.51 -1.04
C VAL A 29 6.29 1.44 0.16
N ARG A 30 5.91 0.96 1.35
CA ARG A 30 5.99 1.71 2.59
C ARG A 30 7.43 2.12 2.92
N LEU A 31 8.36 1.16 2.88
CA LEU A 31 9.78 1.40 3.10
C LEU A 31 10.34 2.40 2.07
N ALA A 32 9.93 2.25 0.81
CA ALA A 32 10.33 3.18 -0.24
C ALA A 32 9.76 4.58 -0.02
N SER A 33 8.49 4.70 0.36
CA SER A 33 7.84 6.00 0.62
C SER A 33 8.52 6.77 1.75
N SER A 34 8.98 6.08 2.81
CA SER A 34 9.70 6.72 3.92
C SER A 34 11.05 7.34 3.50
N ARG A 35 11.61 6.92 2.38
CA ARG A 35 12.91 7.36 1.85
C ARG A 35 12.83 8.34 0.69
N VAL A 36 11.63 8.65 0.21
CA VAL A 36 11.43 9.66 -0.82
C VAL A 36 11.48 11.04 -0.21
N ASP A 37 12.39 11.88 -0.72
CA ASP A 37 12.45 13.28 -0.32
C ASP A 37 11.33 14.08 -1.00
N GLY A 38 10.44 14.66 -0.19
CA GLY A 38 9.26 15.36 -0.67
C GLY A 38 9.53 16.63 -1.51
N ALA A 39 10.74 17.16 -1.46
CA ALA A 39 11.07 18.47 -2.05
C ALA A 39 12.06 18.42 -3.23
N GLY A 40 12.75 17.30 -3.45
CA GLY A 40 13.92 17.31 -4.34
C GLY A 40 13.84 16.42 -5.58
N GLY A 41 12.83 15.61 -5.73
CA GLY A 41 12.67 14.80 -6.92
C GLY A 41 13.65 13.63 -7.06
N ALA A 42 14.30 13.19 -5.99
CA ALA A 42 15.09 11.97 -6.00
C ALA A 42 14.17 10.78 -6.26
N ARG A 43 14.18 10.29 -7.50
CA ARG A 43 13.33 9.16 -7.93
C ARG A 43 13.94 7.80 -7.59
N THR A 44 15.19 7.80 -7.16
CA THR A 44 15.92 6.57 -6.87
C THR A 44 15.95 6.31 -5.38
N VAL A 45 15.37 5.20 -4.97
CA VAL A 45 15.40 4.72 -3.60
C VAL A 45 16.29 3.48 -3.53
N LYS A 46 17.25 3.49 -2.61
CA LYS A 46 18.12 2.36 -2.32
C LYS A 46 17.61 1.64 -1.08
N ILE A 47 17.41 0.33 -1.18
CA ILE A 47 16.91 -0.54 -0.10
C ILE A 47 17.88 -1.70 0.05
N THR A 48 18.17 -2.09 1.29
CA THR A 48 18.89 -3.32 1.59
C THR A 48 17.91 -4.39 2.06
N VAL A 49 18.29 -5.67 1.91
CA VAL A 49 17.51 -6.77 2.48
C VAL A 49 17.37 -6.62 3.99
N ALA A 50 18.42 -6.15 4.67
CA ALA A 50 18.37 -5.92 6.11
C ALA A 50 17.31 -4.87 6.49
N ASP A 51 17.17 -3.81 5.70
CA ASP A 51 16.09 -2.82 5.91
C ASP A 51 14.72 -3.45 5.72
N TYR A 52 14.58 -4.28 4.69
CA TYR A 52 13.33 -4.94 4.36
C TYR A 52 12.95 -5.99 5.42
N GLN A 53 13.92 -6.81 5.84
CA GLN A 53 13.73 -7.80 6.92
C GLN A 53 13.35 -7.13 8.24
N LYS A 54 14.01 -6.03 8.60
CA LYS A 54 13.71 -5.28 9.82
C LYS A 54 12.29 -4.71 9.82
N ALA A 55 11.83 -4.26 8.64
CA ALA A 55 10.51 -3.65 8.51
C ALA A 55 9.37 -4.68 8.42
N ALA A 56 9.63 -5.89 7.92
CA ALA A 56 8.58 -6.82 7.51
C ALA A 56 8.78 -8.28 7.95
N GLY A 57 9.97 -8.63 8.44
CA GLY A 57 10.29 -10.02 8.80
C GLY A 57 10.43 -10.97 7.61
N PHE A 58 10.45 -10.45 6.37
CA PHE A 58 10.55 -11.23 5.13
C PHE A 58 12.01 -11.45 4.72
N ASP A 59 12.28 -12.49 3.95
CA ASP A 59 13.64 -12.84 3.53
C ASP A 59 14.05 -12.17 2.19
N LEU A 60 15.24 -12.53 1.69
CA LEU A 60 15.79 -12.00 0.44
C LEU A 60 14.95 -12.39 -0.79
N ALA A 61 14.40 -13.60 -0.81
CA ALA A 61 13.60 -14.07 -1.93
C ALA A 61 12.29 -13.30 -2.00
N ASP A 62 11.64 -13.06 -0.87
CA ASP A 62 10.43 -12.24 -0.75
C ASP A 62 10.68 -10.80 -1.21
N ALA A 63 11.83 -10.22 -0.81
CA ALA A 63 12.20 -8.87 -1.23
C ALA A 63 12.42 -8.77 -2.75
N ALA A 64 13.09 -9.74 -3.35
CA ALA A 64 13.31 -9.79 -4.79
C ALA A 64 12.00 -9.97 -5.55
N GLU A 65 11.13 -10.86 -5.09
CA GLU A 65 9.80 -11.08 -5.68
C GLU A 65 8.93 -9.82 -5.57
N ALA A 66 8.95 -9.14 -4.43
CA ALA A 66 8.23 -7.89 -4.23
C ALA A 66 8.70 -6.80 -5.21
N VAL A 67 10.00 -6.64 -5.43
CA VAL A 67 10.54 -5.69 -6.43
C VAL A 67 10.08 -6.05 -7.84
N GLN A 68 10.14 -7.34 -8.21
CA GLN A 68 9.69 -7.81 -9.54
C GLN A 68 8.18 -7.66 -9.73
N ALA A 69 7.41 -7.79 -8.65
CA ALA A 69 5.96 -7.57 -8.70
C ALA A 69 5.64 -6.08 -8.83
N LEU A 70 6.38 -5.20 -8.16
CA LEU A 70 6.14 -3.75 -8.17
C LEU A 70 6.31 -3.13 -9.56
N ILE A 71 7.28 -3.60 -10.36
CA ILE A 71 7.50 -3.07 -11.72
C ILE A 71 6.30 -3.32 -12.64
N ARG A 72 5.49 -4.35 -12.33
CA ARG A 72 4.29 -4.72 -13.11
C ARG A 72 3.01 -4.09 -12.58
N ARG A 73 3.08 -3.38 -11.45
CA ARG A 73 1.92 -2.78 -10.79
C ARG A 73 1.73 -1.34 -11.22
N GLN A 74 0.46 -0.92 -11.25
CA GLN A 74 0.05 0.43 -11.59
C GLN A 74 -0.83 1.01 -10.48
N ILE A 75 -0.84 2.34 -10.42
CA ILE A 75 -1.77 3.11 -9.60
C ILE A 75 -2.92 3.52 -10.52
N SER A 76 -4.14 3.14 -10.18
CA SER A 76 -5.32 3.65 -10.87
C SER A 76 -5.68 5.01 -10.28
N ALA A 77 -5.35 6.07 -11.00
CA ALA A 77 -5.77 7.43 -10.65
C ALA A 77 -7.20 7.63 -11.13
N GLY A 78 -8.16 7.67 -10.19
CA GLY A 78 -9.58 7.84 -10.48
C GLY A 78 -9.92 9.25 -10.94
N GLY A 79 -10.90 9.37 -11.83
CA GLY A 79 -11.48 10.56 -12.43
C GLY A 79 -12.26 10.14 -13.67
N GLU A 80 -12.85 11.06 -14.41
CA GLU A 80 -13.57 10.78 -15.68
C GLU A 80 -12.70 10.12 -16.77
N GLY A 81 -11.36 10.06 -16.57
CA GLY A 81 -10.42 9.26 -17.36
C GLY A 81 -9.57 8.39 -16.45
N ARG A 82 -9.69 7.07 -16.55
CA ARG A 82 -8.79 6.15 -15.85
C ARG A 82 -7.36 6.38 -16.37
N SER A 83 -6.49 6.87 -15.50
CA SER A 83 -5.06 6.98 -15.76
C SER A 83 -4.35 5.89 -14.96
N GLU A 84 -3.59 5.04 -15.65
CA GLU A 84 -2.77 4.02 -15.03
C GLU A 84 -1.32 4.50 -14.97
N ILE A 85 -0.77 4.56 -13.79
CA ILE A 85 0.56 5.08 -13.52
C ILE A 85 1.45 3.95 -13.01
N ASN A 86 2.53 3.66 -13.71
CA ASN A 86 3.51 2.68 -13.24
C ASN A 86 4.22 3.18 -11.97
N TRP A 87 4.38 2.31 -10.99
CA TRP A 87 5.16 2.61 -9.80
C TRP A 87 6.63 2.83 -10.14
N LEU A 88 7.23 1.89 -10.85
CA LEU A 88 8.65 1.90 -11.21
C LEU A 88 8.85 2.10 -12.70
N GLU A 89 9.90 2.84 -13.07
CA GLU A 89 10.46 2.86 -14.42
C GLU A 89 11.48 1.73 -14.62
N LYS A 90 12.33 1.50 -13.59
CA LYS A 90 13.30 0.41 -13.58
C LYS A 90 13.69 0.03 -12.15
N TYR A 91 14.31 -1.12 -12.02
CA TYR A 91 14.99 -1.55 -10.80
C TYR A 91 16.29 -2.28 -11.13
N GLU A 92 17.17 -2.34 -10.14
CA GLU A 92 18.40 -3.11 -10.17
C GLU A 92 18.50 -3.89 -8.87
N LEU A 93 18.73 -5.20 -8.97
CA LEU A 93 18.98 -6.09 -7.84
C LEU A 93 20.46 -6.47 -7.87
N TYR A 94 21.12 -6.38 -6.73
CA TYR A 94 22.53 -6.70 -6.58
C TYR A 94 22.68 -7.96 -5.71
N ASP A 95 23.62 -8.82 -6.06
CA ASP A 95 23.92 -10.05 -5.31
C ASP A 95 24.28 -9.78 -3.83
N SER A 96 24.70 -8.55 -3.53
CA SER A 96 24.95 -8.07 -2.16
C SER A 96 23.69 -7.87 -1.32
N GLY A 97 22.49 -8.22 -1.83
CA GLY A 97 21.23 -7.99 -1.13
C GLY A 97 20.78 -6.52 -1.12
N ARG A 98 21.23 -5.73 -2.09
CA ARG A 98 20.79 -4.35 -2.29
C ARG A 98 19.85 -4.27 -3.49
N ALA A 99 18.87 -3.36 -3.41
CA ALA A 99 18.02 -2.99 -4.53
C ALA A 99 18.09 -1.48 -4.78
N SER A 100 18.09 -1.10 -6.03
CA SER A 100 17.91 0.29 -6.46
C SER A 100 16.60 0.39 -7.24
N LEU A 101 15.66 1.18 -6.76
CA LEU A 101 14.32 1.35 -7.32
C LEU A 101 14.22 2.75 -7.91
N VAL A 102 13.95 2.85 -9.20
CA VAL A 102 13.69 4.13 -9.86
C VAL A 102 12.20 4.29 -10.10
N PHE A 103 11.57 5.12 -9.29
CA PHE A 103 10.14 5.41 -9.40
C PHE A 103 9.82 6.28 -10.61
N SER A 104 8.65 6.07 -11.19
CA SER A 104 8.18 6.96 -12.25
C SER A 104 7.93 8.36 -11.68
N ILE A 105 8.15 9.37 -12.51
CA ILE A 105 7.91 10.76 -12.06
C ILE A 105 6.45 10.99 -11.67
N GLN A 106 5.55 10.28 -12.30
CA GLN A 106 4.12 10.33 -12.03
C GLN A 106 3.73 9.64 -10.71
N ALA A 107 4.53 8.66 -10.24
CA ALA A 107 4.29 7.98 -8.96
C ALA A 107 4.79 8.78 -7.75
N LEU A 108 5.70 9.75 -7.93
CA LEU A 108 6.28 10.50 -6.81
C LEU A 108 5.24 11.22 -5.93
N PRO A 109 4.21 11.90 -6.46
CA PRO A 109 3.17 12.51 -5.64
C PRO A 109 2.43 11.49 -4.76
N TYR A 110 2.22 10.27 -5.27
CA TYR A 110 1.54 9.20 -4.54
C TYR A 110 2.43 8.62 -3.44
N LEU A 111 3.74 8.45 -3.70
CA LEU A 111 4.70 8.04 -2.66
C LEU A 111 4.80 9.08 -1.54
N HIS A 112 4.78 10.36 -1.89
CA HIS A 112 4.78 11.42 -0.88
C HIS A 112 3.50 11.43 -0.05
N ALA A 113 2.34 11.21 -0.69
CA ALA A 113 1.07 11.05 0.02
C ALA A 113 1.07 9.86 0.97
N LEU A 114 1.65 8.73 0.55
CA LEU A 114 1.81 7.54 1.40
C LEU A 114 2.75 7.81 2.57
N LYS A 115 3.87 8.52 2.35
CA LYS A 115 4.77 8.91 3.42
C LYS A 115 4.03 9.67 4.51
N ILE A 116 3.31 10.72 4.13
CA ILE A 116 2.51 11.53 5.08
C ILE A 116 1.48 10.64 5.78
N HIS A 117 0.76 9.81 5.02
CA HIS A 117 -0.24 8.90 5.59
C HIS A 117 0.36 7.96 6.63
N PHE A 118 1.49 7.33 6.35
CA PHE A 118 2.14 6.42 7.30
C PHE A 118 2.81 7.12 8.48
N GLU A 119 3.18 8.41 8.34
CA GLU A 119 3.65 9.23 9.45
C GLU A 119 2.50 9.66 10.36
N GLU A 120 1.33 9.98 9.79
CA GLU A 120 0.11 10.33 10.53
C GLU A 120 -0.53 9.11 11.21
N HIS A 121 -0.41 7.91 10.57
CA HIS A 121 -0.98 6.66 11.04
C HIS A 121 0.13 5.60 11.18
N PRO A 122 0.97 5.68 12.22
CA PRO A 122 2.02 4.70 12.44
C PRO A 122 1.38 3.33 12.71
N THR A 123 1.81 2.31 11.96
CA THR A 123 1.24 0.95 12.00
C THR A 123 1.64 0.15 13.23
N SER A 124 1.87 0.77 14.36
CA SER A 124 2.02 0.05 15.63
C SER A 124 0.84 -0.87 15.91
N ASP A 125 -0.33 -0.52 15.41
CA ASP A 125 -1.56 -1.29 15.64
C ASP A 125 -1.75 -2.48 14.69
N THR A 126 -0.91 -2.63 13.64
CA THR A 126 -0.96 -3.83 12.76
C THR A 126 0.08 -4.89 13.14
N ASP A 127 0.98 -4.60 14.06
CA ASP A 127 1.91 -5.57 14.61
C ASP A 127 1.12 -6.63 15.40
N GLY A 128 1.12 -7.87 14.88
CA GLY A 128 0.33 -8.98 15.43
C GLY A 128 -0.92 -9.32 14.65
N VAL A 129 -1.44 -8.41 13.81
CA VAL A 129 -2.61 -8.70 12.96
C VAL A 129 -2.21 -9.60 11.80
N ARG A 130 -2.73 -10.82 11.78
CA ARG A 130 -2.43 -11.86 10.79
C ARG A 130 -3.34 -11.81 9.58
N SER A 131 -4.60 -11.46 9.79
CA SER A 131 -5.60 -11.41 8.74
C SER A 131 -5.37 -10.24 7.78
N LEU A 132 -5.27 -10.53 6.48
CA LEU A 132 -5.22 -9.50 5.44
C LEU A 132 -6.48 -8.62 5.47
N TYR A 133 -7.63 -9.21 5.75
CA TYR A 133 -8.89 -8.46 5.87
C TYR A 133 -8.88 -7.52 7.08
N ALA A 134 -8.34 -7.96 8.21
CA ALA A 134 -8.20 -7.11 9.40
C ALA A 134 -7.31 -5.90 9.13
N ARG A 135 -6.16 -6.11 8.48
CA ARG A 135 -5.27 -5.00 8.08
C ARG A 135 -5.96 -4.01 7.15
N ARG A 136 -6.69 -4.48 6.14
CA ARG A 136 -7.44 -3.61 5.22
C ARG A 136 -8.55 -2.82 5.93
N LEU A 137 -9.19 -3.42 6.93
CA LEU A 137 -10.18 -2.72 7.75
C LEU A 137 -9.54 -1.62 8.59
N ILE A 138 -8.42 -1.90 9.31
CA ILE A 138 -7.70 -0.88 10.08
C ILE A 138 -7.36 0.31 9.18
N GLU A 139 -6.72 0.05 8.07
CA GLU A 139 -6.26 1.08 7.16
C GLU A 139 -7.43 1.87 6.55
N TRP A 140 -8.57 1.22 6.31
CA TRP A 140 -9.77 1.93 5.88
C TRP A 140 -10.34 2.81 6.99
N PHE A 141 -10.38 2.34 8.23
CA PHE A 141 -10.82 3.12 9.37
C PHE A 141 -9.93 4.33 9.59
N ASP A 142 -8.62 4.16 9.53
CA ASP A 142 -7.65 5.26 9.67
C ASP A 142 -7.84 6.36 8.61
N LEU A 143 -8.20 5.96 7.39
CA LEU A 143 -8.49 6.92 6.32
C LEU A 143 -9.80 7.67 6.46
N HIS A 144 -10.79 7.09 7.13
CA HIS A 144 -12.18 7.57 7.13
C HIS A 144 -12.74 7.83 8.52
N ALA A 145 -11.93 7.67 9.58
CA ALA A 145 -12.38 7.78 10.98
C ALA A 145 -13.11 9.09 11.28
N GLU A 146 -12.68 10.20 10.65
CA GLU A 146 -13.29 11.51 10.88
C GLU A 146 -14.47 11.83 9.94
N THR A 147 -14.62 11.09 8.84
CA THR A 147 -15.49 11.52 7.74
C THR A 147 -16.64 10.57 7.42
N ARG A 148 -16.52 9.28 7.79
CA ARG A 148 -17.48 8.28 7.34
C ARG A 148 -17.61 7.10 8.28
N GLN A 149 -18.83 6.87 8.76
CA GLN A 149 -19.16 5.73 9.64
C GLN A 149 -19.88 4.59 8.90
N GLU A 150 -20.23 4.78 7.63
CA GLU A 150 -20.95 3.81 6.83
C GLU A 150 -20.23 3.54 5.51
N VAL A 151 -20.23 2.27 5.10
CA VAL A 151 -19.69 1.80 3.82
C VAL A 151 -20.72 0.90 3.15
N THR A 152 -20.91 1.05 1.85
CA THR A 152 -21.81 0.17 1.11
C THR A 152 -21.19 -1.23 0.96
N LEU A 153 -22.05 -2.23 0.72
CA LEU A 153 -21.60 -3.60 0.53
C LEU A 153 -20.67 -3.73 -0.70
N GLU A 154 -20.90 -2.93 -1.74
CA GLU A 154 -20.07 -2.90 -2.95
C GLU A 154 -18.69 -2.33 -2.65
N GLU A 155 -18.61 -1.18 -1.99
CA GLU A 155 -17.36 -0.58 -1.55
C GLU A 155 -16.57 -1.50 -0.60
N LEU A 156 -17.27 -2.22 0.29
CA LEU A 156 -16.64 -3.18 1.19
C LEU A 156 -16.07 -4.38 0.43
N ARG A 157 -16.75 -4.85 -0.63
CA ARG A 157 -16.23 -5.91 -1.50
C ARG A 157 -14.96 -5.47 -2.21
N ASP A 158 -14.95 -4.25 -2.75
CA ASP A 158 -13.79 -3.69 -3.43
C ASP A 158 -12.63 -3.44 -2.46
N LEU A 159 -12.92 -2.92 -1.28
CA LEU A 159 -11.94 -2.70 -0.23
C LEU A 159 -11.22 -3.97 0.18
N LEU A 160 -12.00 -5.02 0.45
CA LEU A 160 -11.49 -6.29 0.95
C LEU A 160 -11.04 -7.24 -0.17
N ASP A 161 -11.21 -6.85 -1.46
CA ASP A 161 -10.93 -7.69 -2.62
C ASP A 161 -11.67 -9.04 -2.53
N ILE A 162 -12.97 -8.95 -2.26
CA ILE A 162 -13.82 -10.13 -2.04
C ILE A 162 -14.16 -10.77 -3.38
N PRO A 163 -13.93 -12.10 -3.54
CA PRO A 163 -14.31 -12.80 -4.74
C PRO A 163 -15.79 -12.58 -5.10
N PRO A 164 -16.13 -12.31 -6.37
CA PRO A 164 -17.53 -12.13 -6.81
C PRO A 164 -18.45 -13.29 -6.44
N SER A 165 -17.87 -14.49 -6.30
CA SER A 165 -18.59 -15.71 -5.92
C SER A 165 -19.08 -15.74 -4.47
N TYR A 166 -18.61 -14.84 -3.59
CA TYR A 166 -19.05 -14.79 -2.22
C TYR A 166 -20.46 -14.21 -2.12
N SER A 167 -21.39 -14.99 -1.56
CA SER A 167 -22.66 -14.43 -1.09
C SER A 167 -22.43 -13.44 0.06
N THR A 168 -23.40 -12.59 0.37
CA THR A 168 -23.33 -11.67 1.52
C THR A 168 -23.08 -12.40 2.83
N ALA A 169 -23.69 -13.58 3.02
CA ALA A 169 -23.45 -14.42 4.19
C ALA A 169 -22.01 -14.94 4.25
N ALA A 170 -21.46 -15.41 3.12
CA ALA A 170 -20.08 -15.87 3.04
C ALA A 170 -19.07 -14.72 3.26
N LEU A 171 -19.36 -13.52 2.74
CA LEU A 171 -18.57 -12.33 2.99
C LEU A 171 -18.49 -12.04 4.49
N ARG A 172 -19.65 -11.97 5.16
CA ARG A 172 -19.70 -11.75 6.60
C ARG A 172 -18.90 -12.79 7.36
N GLN A 173 -19.20 -14.06 7.14
CA GLN A 173 -18.61 -15.17 7.89
C GLN A 173 -17.10 -15.35 7.68
N ARG A 174 -16.57 -15.03 6.49
CA ARG A 174 -15.17 -15.30 6.13
C ARG A 174 -14.29 -14.06 6.11
N ALA A 175 -14.87 -12.91 5.78
CA ALA A 175 -14.10 -11.68 5.56
C ALA A 175 -14.38 -10.56 6.58
N LEU A 176 -15.43 -10.66 7.41
CA LEU A 176 -15.73 -9.68 8.45
C LEU A 176 -15.65 -10.25 9.86
N ASP A 177 -16.39 -11.31 10.16
CA ASP A 177 -16.48 -11.81 11.54
C ASP A 177 -15.11 -12.22 12.11
N PRO A 178 -14.24 -12.98 11.41
CA PRO A 178 -12.92 -13.35 11.92
C PRO A 178 -11.98 -12.15 12.07
N PRO A 179 -11.85 -11.24 11.09
CA PRO A 179 -11.03 -10.04 11.24
C PRO A 179 -11.48 -9.13 12.38
N ILE A 180 -12.80 -8.92 12.54
CA ILE A 180 -13.33 -8.11 13.64
C ILE A 180 -13.03 -8.75 15.00
N ALA A 181 -13.14 -10.07 15.10
CA ALA A 181 -12.77 -10.77 16.33
C ALA A 181 -11.27 -10.67 16.63
N GLU A 182 -10.41 -10.72 15.61
CA GLU A 182 -8.97 -10.52 15.76
C GLU A 182 -8.63 -9.10 16.25
N LEU A 183 -9.33 -8.10 15.73
CA LEU A 183 -9.11 -6.70 16.13
C LEU A 183 -9.66 -6.36 17.52
N ALA A 184 -10.59 -7.16 18.03
CA ALA A 184 -11.18 -6.98 19.35
C ALA A 184 -10.43 -7.73 20.46
N SER A 185 -9.40 -8.52 20.12
CA SER A 185 -8.64 -9.33 21.06
C SER A 185 -7.40 -8.60 21.58
#